data_f00866a7a58b0e27d22e63bad1e665b3
#
_entry.id   f00866a7a58b0e27d22e63bad1e665b3
#
_cell.length_a   1.000
_cell.length_b   1.000
_cell.length_c   1.000
_cell.angle_alpha   90.00
_cell.angle_beta   90.00
_cell.angle_gamma   90.00
#
_symmetry.space_group_name_H-M   'P 1'
#
loop_
_entity.id
_entity.type
_entity.pdbx_description
1 polymer ?
#
loop_
_entity_poly.entity_id
_entity_poly.type
_entity_poly.pdbx_seq_one_letter_code
_entity_poly.pdbx_strand_id
1 'polypeptide(L)'
;MKFHHIGIFVDSIETGIDEMSRIYEIEHIGKTIEDSLIGVNIVFLKDSSGINYELVAPFGDDSPVTGVLKRGHGFLNHLAYTTEQFDNQLRNLRNLGVIPLGPAKKAVAFNGRRVIFLLTKLHYIIEIIEDPLL
;
A
#
# COMPACT_ATOMS: atom_id res chain seq x y z
N MET A 1 -2.87 -1.19 -16.26
CA MET A 1 -2.81 -0.81 -14.83
C MET A 1 -3.18 0.65 -14.67
N LYS A 2 -3.90 0.95 -13.61
CA LYS A 2 -4.23 2.34 -13.25
C LYS A 2 -3.62 2.66 -11.89
N PHE A 3 -2.98 3.82 -11.78
CA PHE A 3 -2.43 4.28 -10.51
C PHE A 3 -3.53 4.44 -9.46
N HIS A 4 -3.30 3.94 -8.25
CA HIS A 4 -4.27 3.99 -7.16
C HIS A 4 -3.77 4.84 -5.99
N HIS A 5 -2.60 4.54 -5.44
CA HIS A 5 -2.12 5.28 -4.28
C HIS A 5 -0.60 5.15 -4.08
N ILE A 6 -0.09 6.00 -3.20
CA ILE A 6 1.27 5.94 -2.66
C ILE A 6 1.17 5.38 -1.25
N GLY A 7 1.90 4.30 -0.96
CA GLY A 7 1.93 3.68 0.36
C GLY A 7 3.08 4.19 1.21
N ILE A 8 2.77 4.63 2.43
CA ILE A 8 3.73 5.20 3.37
C ILE A 8 3.58 4.50 4.71
N PHE A 9 4.68 3.98 5.25
CA PHE A 9 4.70 3.37 6.57
C PHE A 9 4.92 4.46 7.64
N VAL A 10 4.13 4.41 8.69
CA VAL A 10 4.13 5.40 9.79
C VAL A 10 4.13 4.70 11.14
N ASP A 11 4.64 5.35 12.17
CA ASP A 11 4.63 4.81 13.53
C ASP A 11 3.23 4.65 14.09
N SER A 12 2.36 5.61 13.81
CA SER A 12 0.94 5.56 14.16
C SER A 12 0.13 6.30 13.11
N ILE A 13 -1.13 5.92 12.97
CA ILE A 13 -2.05 6.62 12.05
C ILE A 13 -2.16 8.09 12.42
N GLU A 14 -2.28 8.39 13.69
CA GLU A 14 -2.44 9.77 14.19
C GLU A 14 -1.25 10.66 13.82
N THR A 15 -0.02 10.22 14.12
CA THR A 15 1.18 10.98 13.74
C THR A 15 1.34 11.08 12.24
N GLY A 16 0.99 10.04 11.51
CA GLY A 16 1.04 10.03 10.04
C GLY A 16 0.10 11.08 9.44
N ILE A 17 -1.12 11.16 9.92
CA ILE A 17 -2.10 12.17 9.47
C ILE A 17 -1.58 13.58 9.79
N ASP A 18 -1.06 13.80 10.99
CA ASP A 18 -0.52 15.10 11.38
C ASP A 18 0.62 15.55 10.48
N GLU A 19 1.59 14.70 10.22
CA GLU A 19 2.73 15.02 9.35
C GLU A 19 2.29 15.25 7.91
N MET A 20 1.44 14.41 7.37
CA MET A 20 0.93 14.58 6.00
C MET A 20 0.16 15.89 5.85
N SER A 21 -0.64 16.26 6.87
CA SER A 21 -1.43 17.49 6.86
C SER A 21 -0.57 18.75 6.98
N ARG A 22 0.65 18.65 7.49
CA ARG A 22 1.62 19.75 7.50
C ARG A 22 2.30 19.97 6.14
N ILE A 23 2.50 18.87 5.40
CA ILE A 23 3.23 18.89 4.13
C ILE A 23 2.29 19.15 2.96
N TYR A 24 1.13 18.52 2.98
CA TYR A 24 0.17 18.55 1.88
C TYR A 24 -1.16 19.15 2.32
N GLU A 25 -1.89 19.67 1.35
CA GLU A 25 -3.26 20.10 1.56
C GLU A 25 -4.18 18.86 1.48
N ILE A 26 -4.44 18.25 2.63
CA ILE A 26 -5.27 17.05 2.72
C ILE A 26 -6.73 17.47 2.76
N GLU A 27 -7.52 17.02 1.78
CA GLU A 27 -8.94 17.34 1.65
C GLU A 27 -9.85 16.24 2.20
N HIS A 28 -9.37 14.98 2.22
CA HIS A 28 -10.18 13.88 2.70
C HIS A 28 -9.35 12.91 3.53
N ILE A 29 -9.91 12.49 4.65
CA ILE A 29 -9.34 11.48 5.53
C ILE A 29 -10.37 10.36 5.67
N GLY A 30 -10.02 9.15 5.25
CA GLY A 30 -10.88 7.98 5.34
C GLY A 30 -10.98 7.42 6.76
N LYS A 31 -11.76 6.36 6.89
CA LYS A 31 -11.83 5.60 8.15
C LYS A 31 -10.57 4.77 8.33
N THR A 32 -10.12 4.61 9.57
CA THR A 32 -9.06 3.67 9.90
C THR A 32 -9.58 2.25 9.72
N ILE A 33 -8.81 1.44 9.00
CA ILE A 33 -9.08 0.04 8.73
C ILE A 33 -8.08 -0.80 9.51
N GLU A 34 -8.58 -1.72 10.32
CA GLU A 34 -7.75 -2.64 11.09
C GLU A 34 -7.67 -3.98 10.36
N ASP A 35 -6.47 -4.43 10.05
CA ASP A 35 -6.21 -5.74 9.46
C ASP A 35 -5.35 -6.56 10.43
N SER A 36 -6.02 -7.31 11.31
CA SER A 36 -5.36 -8.11 12.33
C SER A 36 -4.64 -9.33 11.76
N LEU A 37 -5.01 -9.80 10.57
CA LEU A 37 -4.34 -10.93 9.91
C LEU A 37 -2.95 -10.54 9.41
N ILE A 38 -2.82 -9.33 8.89
CA ILE A 38 -1.53 -8.79 8.41
C ILE A 38 -0.79 -8.08 9.55
N GLY A 39 -1.52 -7.54 10.53
CA GLY A 39 -0.95 -6.80 11.65
C GLY A 39 -0.72 -5.33 11.33
N VAL A 40 -1.68 -4.69 10.67
CA VAL A 40 -1.59 -3.28 10.28
C VAL A 40 -2.89 -2.53 10.54
N ASN A 41 -2.75 -1.23 10.80
CA ASN A 41 -3.83 -0.25 10.69
C ASN A 41 -3.58 0.59 9.45
N ILE A 42 -4.62 0.89 8.71
CA ILE A 42 -4.56 1.59 7.44
C ILE A 42 -5.54 2.76 7.43
N VAL A 43 -5.11 3.88 6.86
CA VAL A 43 -6.00 4.98 6.51
C VAL A 43 -5.63 5.52 5.14
N PHE A 44 -6.65 5.87 4.35
CA PHE A 44 -6.46 6.52 3.06
C PHE A 44 -6.70 8.03 3.21
N LEU A 45 -5.80 8.81 2.62
CA LEU A 45 -5.89 10.27 2.55
C LEU A 45 -5.95 10.69 1.08
N LYS A 46 -6.61 11.81 0.80
CA LYS A 46 -6.57 12.41 -0.54
C LYS A 46 -6.16 13.88 -0.40
N ASP A 47 -5.20 14.30 -1.21
CA ASP A 47 -4.79 15.71 -1.22
C ASP A 47 -5.58 16.54 -2.24
N SER A 48 -5.33 17.85 -2.27
CA SER A 48 -6.00 18.80 -3.16
C SER A 48 -5.75 18.56 -4.65
N SER A 49 -4.69 17.83 -4.99
CA SER A 49 -4.40 17.46 -6.38
C SER A 49 -5.03 16.13 -6.80
N GLY A 50 -5.74 15.46 -5.88
CA GLY A 50 -6.41 14.19 -6.15
C GLY A 50 -5.55 12.96 -5.93
N ILE A 51 -4.35 13.10 -5.39
CA ILE A 51 -3.47 11.96 -5.07
C ILE A 51 -3.97 11.26 -3.81
N ASN A 52 -4.07 9.95 -3.89
CA ASN A 52 -4.37 9.11 -2.74
C ASN A 52 -3.09 8.61 -2.08
N TYR A 53 -3.08 8.67 -0.75
CA TYR A 53 -2.00 8.12 0.08
C TYR A 53 -2.59 7.07 1.00
N GLU A 54 -1.87 5.96 1.17
CA GLU A 54 -2.20 4.94 2.15
C GLU A 54 -1.18 5.03 3.27
N LEU A 55 -1.61 5.40 4.47
CA LEU A 55 -0.77 5.33 5.67
C LEU A 55 -0.97 3.95 6.30
N VAL A 56 0.14 3.28 6.59
CA VAL A 56 0.16 1.93 7.15
C VAL A 56 0.96 1.96 8.43
N ALA A 57 0.31 1.69 9.56
CA ALA A 57 0.93 1.65 10.88
C ALA A 57 0.93 0.21 11.43
N PRO A 58 1.86 -0.14 12.33
CA PRO A 58 1.88 -1.46 12.93
C PRO A 58 0.67 -1.67 13.86
N PHE A 59 0.14 -2.89 13.85
CA PHE A 59 -0.90 -3.35 14.76
C PHE A 59 -0.51 -4.72 15.31
N GLY A 60 -0.40 -4.82 16.63
CA GLY A 60 0.06 -6.04 17.27
C GLY A 60 1.58 -6.18 17.28
N ASP A 61 2.07 -7.32 17.83
CA ASP A 61 3.50 -7.51 18.11
C ASP A 61 4.31 -7.96 16.90
N ASP A 62 3.66 -8.59 15.90
CA ASP A 62 4.32 -9.18 14.72
C ASP A 62 3.98 -8.45 13.42
N SER A 63 3.95 -7.11 13.46
CA SER A 63 3.66 -6.35 12.26
C SER A 63 4.86 -6.30 11.31
N PRO A 64 4.65 -6.50 9.99
CA PRO A 64 5.72 -6.33 8.99
C PRO A 64 6.23 -4.89 8.92
N VAL A 65 5.43 -3.91 9.33
CA VAL A 65 5.80 -2.49 9.35
C VAL A 65 6.88 -2.20 10.40
N THR A 66 6.84 -2.90 11.53
CA THR A 66 7.79 -2.67 12.63
C THR A 66 9.24 -2.81 12.19
N GLY A 67 9.56 -3.81 11.38
CA GLY A 67 10.91 -4.01 10.88
C GLY A 67 11.40 -2.86 9.98
N VAL A 68 10.53 -2.31 9.15
CA VAL A 68 10.84 -1.18 8.29
C VAL A 68 11.10 0.07 9.12
N LEU A 69 10.25 0.34 10.10
CA LEU A 69 10.41 1.50 10.99
C LEU A 69 11.70 1.44 11.79
N LYS A 70 12.08 0.26 12.26
CA LYS A 70 13.35 0.06 12.99
C LYS A 70 14.58 0.32 12.14
N ARG A 71 14.54 0.03 10.85
CA ARG A 71 15.64 0.31 9.92
C ARG A 71 15.84 1.81 9.67
N GLY A 72 14.81 2.63 9.94
CA GLY A 72 14.87 4.09 9.78
C GLY A 72 14.84 4.59 8.36
N HIS A 73 14.46 3.76 7.39
CA HIS A 73 14.32 4.15 5.97
C HIS A 73 13.29 3.26 5.26
N GLY A 74 12.89 3.68 4.07
CA GLY A 74 11.91 2.92 3.30
C GLY A 74 10.47 3.17 3.75
N PHE A 75 10.21 4.30 4.40
CA PHE A 75 8.87 4.66 4.85
C PHE A 75 7.95 4.99 3.68
N LEU A 76 8.46 5.66 2.64
CA LEU A 76 7.82 5.71 1.33
C LEU A 76 7.97 4.32 0.72
N ASN A 77 6.96 3.48 0.88
CA ASN A 77 7.13 2.04 0.72
C ASN A 77 6.79 1.54 -0.67
N HIS A 78 5.66 1.95 -1.24
CA HIS A 78 5.22 1.39 -2.51
C HIS A 78 4.35 2.35 -3.31
N LEU A 79 4.27 2.07 -4.62
CA LEU A 79 3.30 2.64 -5.54
C LEU A 79 2.30 1.54 -5.89
N ALA A 80 1.01 1.84 -5.77
CA ALA A 80 -0.04 0.85 -5.99
C ALA A 80 -0.83 1.13 -7.25
N TYR A 81 -1.16 0.05 -7.97
CA TYR A 81 -1.92 0.09 -9.21
C TYR A 81 -3.03 -0.95 -9.19
N THR A 82 -4.17 -0.62 -9.79
CA THR A 82 -5.26 -1.59 -9.99
C THR A 82 -5.18 -2.18 -11.39
N THR A 83 -5.69 -3.39 -11.54
CA THR A 83 -5.80 -4.05 -12.84
C THR A 83 -7.04 -4.93 -12.88
N GLU A 84 -7.75 -4.91 -14.01
CA GLU A 84 -8.89 -5.78 -14.26
C GLU A 84 -8.46 -7.19 -14.68
N GLN A 85 -7.17 -7.39 -15.02
CA GLN A 85 -6.62 -8.66 -15.48
C GLN A 85 -5.44 -9.08 -14.60
N PHE A 86 -5.73 -9.37 -13.35
CA PHE A 86 -4.72 -9.61 -12.31
C PHE A 86 -3.70 -10.68 -12.70
N ASP A 87 -4.15 -11.87 -13.10
CA ASP A 87 -3.25 -12.97 -13.40
C ASP A 87 -2.40 -12.71 -14.65
N ASN A 88 -2.97 -12.11 -15.69
CA ASN A 88 -2.25 -11.71 -16.90
C ASN A 88 -1.21 -10.63 -16.56
N GLN A 89 -1.58 -9.65 -15.76
CA GLN A 89 -0.67 -8.57 -15.38
C GLN A 89 0.53 -9.11 -14.62
N LEU A 90 0.32 -10.04 -13.70
CA LEU A 90 1.41 -10.70 -12.96
C LEU A 90 2.35 -11.46 -13.88
N ARG A 91 1.79 -12.22 -14.81
CA ARG A 91 2.59 -12.97 -15.78
C ARG A 91 3.47 -12.05 -16.61
N ASN A 92 2.90 -10.95 -17.09
CA ASN A 92 3.63 -9.97 -17.88
C ASN A 92 4.75 -9.30 -17.08
N LEU A 93 4.47 -8.92 -15.83
CA LEU A 93 5.47 -8.30 -14.94
C LEU A 93 6.62 -9.27 -14.66
N ARG A 94 6.32 -10.54 -14.40
CA ARG A 94 7.35 -11.57 -14.19
C ARG A 94 8.22 -11.74 -15.43
N ASN A 95 7.62 -11.74 -16.60
CA ASN A 95 8.36 -11.84 -17.87
C ASN A 95 9.30 -10.65 -18.09
N LEU A 96 8.96 -9.49 -17.53
CA LEU A 96 9.81 -8.29 -17.56
C LEU A 96 10.87 -8.28 -16.46
N GLY A 97 10.91 -9.28 -15.60
CA GLY A 97 11.89 -9.39 -14.52
C GLY A 97 11.48 -8.69 -13.23
N VAL A 98 10.20 -8.35 -13.06
CA VAL A 98 9.65 -7.84 -11.79
C VAL A 98 9.41 -9.03 -10.87
N ILE A 99 9.92 -8.97 -9.64
CA ILE A 99 10.00 -10.12 -8.74
C ILE A 99 8.93 -10.02 -7.65
N PRO A 100 8.00 -11.00 -7.55
CA PRO A 100 7.08 -11.04 -6.41
C PRO A 100 7.82 -11.19 -5.09
N LEU A 101 7.41 -10.40 -4.09
CA LEU A 101 7.96 -10.45 -2.74
C LEU A 101 7.24 -11.45 -1.85
N GLY A 102 6.20 -12.08 -2.34
CA GLY A 102 5.41 -13.10 -1.68
C GLY A 102 4.22 -13.51 -2.53
N PRO A 103 3.37 -14.40 -2.05
CA PRO A 103 2.16 -14.79 -2.78
C PRO A 103 1.11 -13.69 -2.74
N ALA A 104 0.17 -13.74 -3.69
CA ALA A 104 -1.01 -12.88 -3.67
C ALA A 104 -1.84 -13.17 -2.41
N LYS A 105 -2.38 -12.14 -1.76
CA LYS A 105 -3.19 -12.23 -0.55
C LYS A 105 -4.46 -11.43 -0.71
N LYS A 106 -5.51 -11.84 -0.01
CA LYS A 106 -6.73 -11.04 0.11
C LYS A 106 -6.51 -9.92 1.11
N ALA A 107 -6.92 -8.71 0.77
CA ALA A 107 -6.73 -7.52 1.60
C ALA A 107 -8.07 -6.98 2.11
N VAL A 108 -8.18 -6.75 3.41
CA VAL A 108 -9.37 -6.17 4.04
C VAL A 108 -9.66 -4.77 3.47
N ALA A 109 -8.62 -3.96 3.29
CA ALA A 109 -8.73 -2.61 2.75
C ALA A 109 -9.37 -2.56 1.35
N PHE A 110 -9.36 -3.66 0.61
CA PHE A 110 -9.90 -3.76 -0.75
C PHE A 110 -11.03 -4.79 -0.87
N ASN A 111 -11.82 -4.94 0.19
CA ASN A 111 -12.99 -5.83 0.24
C ASN A 111 -12.66 -7.29 -0.14
N GLY A 112 -11.51 -7.79 0.27
CA GLY A 112 -11.08 -9.15 0.01
C GLY A 112 -10.50 -9.39 -1.38
N ARG A 113 -10.29 -8.35 -2.19
CA ARG A 113 -9.61 -8.46 -3.47
C ARG A 113 -8.16 -8.87 -3.27
N ARG A 114 -7.60 -9.58 -4.25
CA ARG A 114 -6.21 -10.00 -4.17
C ARG A 114 -5.26 -8.82 -4.36
N VAL A 115 -4.20 -8.81 -3.59
CA VAL A 115 -3.08 -7.89 -3.75
C VAL A 115 -1.77 -8.67 -3.77
N ILE A 116 -0.77 -8.12 -4.42
CA ILE A 116 0.58 -8.68 -4.42
C ILE A 116 1.60 -7.54 -4.47
N PHE A 117 2.69 -7.70 -3.74
CA PHE A 117 3.82 -6.78 -3.77
C PHE A 117 4.95 -7.36 -4.60
N LEU A 118 5.55 -6.53 -5.44
CA LEU A 118 6.64 -6.93 -6.33
C LEU A 118 7.76 -5.91 -6.28
N LEU A 119 9.00 -6.38 -6.47
CA LEU A 119 10.19 -5.53 -6.55
C LEU A 119 10.56 -5.32 -8.02
N THR A 120 10.66 -4.07 -8.43
CA THR A 120 11.09 -3.70 -9.78
C THR A 120 12.62 -3.76 -9.93
N LYS A 121 13.10 -3.75 -11.17
CA LYS A 121 14.54 -3.67 -11.45
C LYS A 121 15.16 -2.34 -11.02
N LEU A 122 14.35 -1.32 -10.78
CA LEU A 122 14.77 -0.03 -10.25
C LEU A 122 14.79 0.00 -8.71
N HIS A 123 14.55 -1.17 -8.08
CA HIS A 123 14.61 -1.36 -6.63
C HIS A 123 13.55 -0.61 -5.81
N TYR A 124 12.40 -0.33 -6.43
CA TYR A 124 11.23 0.13 -5.67
C TYR A 124 10.11 -0.93 -5.72
N ILE A 125 9.23 -0.85 -4.74
CA ILE A 125 8.12 -1.80 -4.59
C ILE A 125 6.88 -1.26 -5.28
N ILE A 126 6.20 -2.13 -6.04
CA ILE A 126 4.86 -1.87 -6.55
C ILE A 126 3.87 -2.85 -5.91
N GLU A 127 2.67 -2.38 -5.70
CA GLU A 127 1.52 -3.21 -5.30
C GLU A 127 0.56 -3.31 -6.47
N ILE A 128 0.13 -4.51 -6.79
CA ILE A 128 -0.92 -4.74 -7.79
C ILE A 128 -2.18 -5.20 -7.07
N ILE A 129 -3.27 -4.51 -7.33
CA ILE A 129 -4.57 -4.74 -6.70
C ILE A 129 -5.52 -5.24 -7.78
N GLU A 130 -6.16 -6.36 -7.50
CA GLU A 130 -7.19 -6.90 -8.38
C GLU A 130 -8.40 -5.98 -8.36
N ASP A 131 -8.79 -5.52 -9.55
CA ASP A 131 -10.00 -4.72 -9.72
C ASP A 131 -10.98 -5.55 -10.53
N PRO A 132 -11.98 -6.17 -9.88
CA PRO A 132 -12.91 -7.00 -10.62
C PRO A 132 -13.73 -6.16 -11.60
N LEU A 133 -13.92 -6.69 -12.78
CA LEU A 133 -14.87 -6.14 -13.75
C LEU A 133 -16.26 -6.13 -13.11
N LEU A 134 -16.85 -4.98 -13.06
CA LEU A 134 -18.23 -4.83 -12.60
C LEU A 134 -19.21 -5.28 -13.69
#